data_679762b8f38bb387a43247e84de7558c
#
_entry.id   679762b8f38bb387a43247e84de7558c
#
_cell.length_a   1.000
_cell.length_b   1.000
_cell.length_c   1.000
_cell.angle_alpha   90.00
_cell.angle_beta   90.00
_cell.angle_gamma   90.00
#
_symmetry.space_group_name_H-M   'P 1'
#
loop_
_entity.id
_entity.type
_entity.pdbx_description
1 polymer ?
#
loop_
_entity_poly.entity_id
_entity_poly.type
_entity_poly.pdbx_seq_one_letter_code
_entity_poly.pdbx_strand_id
1 'polypeptide(L)'
;MPKSHGARPKLGVAYFGNRYVGHARSDLGEIADMGASYVVHTMSEADLRWNPSTMRDLIAVGTELGLTAWVTPWALGGVFGGEAPSYAVMEHPEACQRDNRGNHLPALCPRQPVFRQLIREWLDAAAESGAEICQWDEPHFARQWDEDSGRWACRCLACQEAFRETAHRDLPHDWDKEVAEFVHRSLAETVRWCVAEAGQRGLGSSIVLLPDGTDDATGWHELAALPGVRYFGGTPYWVFGGYPPEDVPQYLASWCARLVEATTGTLAKPLGWIQAFSIPAGRESEIRQGVDIMRTSGISSIAVWAYRACSAMSALAPDSPDLVWATVKEAFASTRTRQA
;
A
#
# COMPACT_ATOMS: atom_id res chain seq x y z
N MET A 1 13.80 3.60 33.17
CA MET A 1 12.99 2.43 32.80
C MET A 1 13.78 1.59 31.82
N PRO A 2 13.93 0.28 32.00
CA PRO A 2 14.66 -0.55 31.04
C PRO A 2 13.91 -0.50 29.71
N LYS A 3 14.61 -0.17 28.61
CA LYS A 3 14.10 -0.27 27.25
C LYS A 3 13.73 -1.74 27.03
N SER A 4 12.45 -2.05 26.88
CA SER A 4 12.02 -3.37 26.43
C SER A 4 12.70 -3.61 25.08
N HIS A 5 13.56 -4.62 25.00
CA HIS A 5 14.11 -5.08 23.73
C HIS A 5 12.90 -5.59 22.92
N GLY A 6 12.41 -4.78 21.99
CA GLY A 6 11.24 -5.08 21.20
C GLY A 6 11.40 -6.40 20.42
N ALA A 7 10.30 -7.12 20.24
CA ALA A 7 10.26 -8.31 19.40
C ALA A 7 10.82 -7.95 18.00
N ARG A 8 11.50 -8.91 17.35
CA ARG A 8 12.02 -8.72 15.99
C ARG A 8 10.91 -8.32 15.04
N PRO A 9 11.14 -7.32 14.16
CA PRO A 9 10.13 -6.99 13.16
C PRO A 9 9.92 -8.16 12.20
N LYS A 10 8.69 -8.35 11.77
CA LYS A 10 8.41 -9.19 10.60
C LYS A 10 8.95 -8.52 9.36
N LEU A 11 9.55 -9.31 8.47
CA LEU A 11 10.12 -8.81 7.21
C LEU A 11 9.28 -9.29 6.05
N GLY A 12 8.99 -8.40 5.12
CA GLY A 12 8.18 -8.68 3.94
C GLY A 12 8.77 -8.16 2.65
N VAL A 13 8.37 -8.76 1.55
CA VAL A 13 8.77 -8.35 0.19
C VAL A 13 7.54 -8.27 -0.69
N ALA A 14 7.37 -7.16 -1.42
CA ALA A 14 6.37 -7.09 -2.48
C ALA A 14 6.83 -7.89 -3.70
N TYR A 15 5.91 -8.64 -4.27
CA TYR A 15 6.16 -9.52 -5.41
C TYR A 15 5.09 -9.32 -6.49
N PHE A 16 5.45 -8.64 -7.55
CA PHE A 16 4.67 -8.49 -8.79
C PHE A 16 5.25 -9.32 -9.94
N GLY A 17 6.03 -10.33 -9.62
CA GLY A 17 6.90 -11.05 -10.54
C GLY A 17 6.18 -11.99 -11.48
N ASN A 18 6.79 -13.14 -11.62
CA ASN A 18 6.49 -14.13 -12.61
C ASN A 18 5.15 -14.85 -12.36
N ARG A 19 4.41 -15.14 -13.42
CA ARG A 19 3.20 -16.00 -13.38
C ARG A 19 3.48 -17.45 -13.76
N TYR A 20 4.73 -17.80 -14.07
CA TYR A 20 5.17 -19.20 -14.19
C TYR A 20 5.53 -19.73 -12.82
N VAL A 21 4.74 -20.68 -12.30
CA VAL A 21 4.87 -21.21 -10.94
C VAL A 21 6.26 -21.76 -10.65
N GLY A 22 6.88 -22.46 -11.61
CA GLY A 22 8.25 -22.97 -11.45
C GLY A 22 9.31 -21.88 -11.27
N HIS A 23 9.21 -20.78 -12.00
CA HIS A 23 10.10 -19.63 -11.83
C HIS A 23 9.80 -18.87 -10.53
N ALA A 24 8.52 -18.66 -10.22
CA ALA A 24 8.11 -18.03 -8.99
C ALA A 24 8.56 -18.81 -7.74
N ARG A 25 8.63 -20.15 -7.81
CA ARG A 25 9.20 -20.96 -6.71
C ARG A 25 10.65 -20.58 -6.41
N SER A 26 11.47 -20.33 -7.44
CA SER A 26 12.85 -19.86 -7.26
C SER A 26 12.89 -18.47 -6.62
N ASP A 27 12.03 -17.55 -7.10
CA ASP A 27 11.96 -16.18 -6.58
C ASP A 27 11.50 -16.15 -5.11
N LEU A 28 10.44 -16.90 -4.80
CA LEU A 28 9.91 -17.01 -3.43
C LEU A 28 10.88 -17.73 -2.50
N GLY A 29 11.68 -18.67 -3.01
CA GLY A 29 12.79 -19.30 -2.29
C GLY A 29 13.84 -18.28 -1.91
N GLU A 30 14.27 -17.41 -2.84
CA GLU A 30 15.21 -16.32 -2.54
C GLU A 30 14.66 -15.37 -1.47
N ILE A 31 13.34 -15.05 -1.54
CA ILE A 31 12.66 -14.21 -0.55
C ILE A 31 12.65 -14.87 0.83
N ALA A 32 12.37 -16.17 0.92
CA ALA A 32 12.40 -16.90 2.17
C ALA A 32 13.81 -17.00 2.77
N ASP A 33 14.81 -17.28 1.93
CA ASP A 33 16.22 -17.44 2.34
C ASP A 33 16.82 -16.14 2.92
N MET A 34 16.41 -14.97 2.41
CA MET A 34 16.84 -13.71 2.98
C MET A 34 16.22 -13.40 4.36
N GLY A 35 15.27 -14.22 4.81
CA GLY A 35 14.64 -14.14 6.13
C GLY A 35 13.33 -13.38 6.15
N ALA A 36 12.70 -13.16 5.00
CA ALA A 36 11.33 -12.68 4.96
C ALA A 36 10.38 -13.71 5.61
N SER A 37 9.33 -13.20 6.24
CA SER A 37 8.29 -14.02 6.87
C SER A 37 6.95 -13.93 6.15
N TYR A 38 6.83 -12.97 5.25
CA TYR A 38 5.64 -12.82 4.39
C TYR A 38 6.01 -12.23 3.04
N VAL A 39 5.13 -12.45 2.08
CA VAL A 39 5.20 -11.88 0.75
C VAL A 39 3.89 -11.16 0.44
N VAL A 40 3.98 -9.97 -0.16
CA VAL A 40 2.82 -9.19 -0.62
C VAL A 40 2.70 -9.39 -2.12
N HIS A 41 1.78 -10.25 -2.55
CA HIS A 41 1.51 -10.47 -3.96
C HIS A 41 0.66 -9.35 -4.53
N THR A 42 1.07 -8.76 -5.63
CA THR A 42 0.19 -7.88 -6.41
C THR A 42 -0.85 -8.73 -7.13
N MET A 43 -2.12 -8.34 -7.03
CA MET A 43 -3.24 -9.04 -7.65
C MET A 43 -4.12 -8.02 -8.37
N SER A 44 -3.87 -7.84 -9.66
CA SER A 44 -4.56 -6.89 -10.54
C SER A 44 -5.85 -7.46 -11.12
N GLU A 45 -6.61 -6.64 -11.84
CA GLU A 45 -7.76 -7.10 -12.61
C GLU A 45 -7.38 -8.10 -13.70
N ALA A 46 -6.16 -8.00 -14.26
CA ALA A 46 -5.65 -9.00 -15.20
C ALA A 46 -5.46 -10.36 -14.52
N ASP A 47 -5.02 -10.39 -13.27
CA ASP A 47 -4.88 -11.63 -12.53
C ASP A 47 -6.24 -12.27 -12.22
N LEU A 48 -7.26 -11.47 -11.90
CA LEU A 48 -8.63 -11.97 -11.75
C LEU A 48 -9.16 -12.59 -13.03
N ARG A 49 -8.93 -11.93 -14.15
CA ARG A 49 -9.50 -12.32 -15.45
C ARG A 49 -8.78 -13.50 -16.08
N TRP A 50 -7.45 -13.54 -15.99
CA TRP A 50 -6.62 -14.44 -16.78
C TRP A 50 -5.85 -15.48 -15.95
N ASN A 51 -5.58 -15.20 -14.68
CA ASN A 51 -4.68 -16.01 -13.87
C ASN A 51 -5.24 -16.43 -12.49
N PRO A 52 -6.56 -16.67 -12.29
CA PRO A 52 -7.08 -16.90 -10.94
C PRO A 52 -6.51 -18.17 -10.28
N SER A 53 -6.36 -19.26 -11.01
CA SER A 53 -5.73 -20.50 -10.50
C SER A 53 -4.23 -20.32 -10.26
N THR A 54 -3.55 -19.59 -11.16
CA THR A 54 -2.11 -19.32 -11.02
C THR A 54 -1.80 -18.54 -9.75
N MET A 55 -2.62 -17.56 -9.39
CA MET A 55 -2.43 -16.80 -8.14
C MET A 55 -2.53 -17.72 -6.91
N ARG A 56 -3.48 -18.65 -6.89
CA ARG A 56 -3.59 -19.66 -5.85
C ARG A 56 -2.34 -20.55 -5.76
N ASP A 57 -1.85 -21.02 -6.93
CA ASP A 57 -0.66 -21.85 -6.98
C ASP A 57 0.59 -21.12 -6.50
N LEU A 58 0.74 -19.81 -6.82
CA LEU A 58 1.84 -18.97 -6.33
C LEU A 58 1.80 -18.82 -4.80
N ILE A 59 0.62 -18.57 -4.27
CA ILE A 59 0.41 -18.45 -2.81
C ILE A 59 0.70 -19.77 -2.10
N ALA A 60 0.24 -20.89 -2.68
CA ALA A 60 0.54 -22.21 -2.13
C ALA A 60 2.05 -22.48 -2.09
N VAL A 61 2.80 -22.15 -3.14
CA VAL A 61 4.26 -22.25 -3.16
C VAL A 61 4.90 -21.38 -2.06
N GLY A 62 4.44 -20.14 -1.86
CA GLY A 62 4.93 -19.30 -0.79
C GLY A 62 4.70 -19.92 0.59
N THR A 63 3.50 -20.49 0.80
CA THR A 63 3.13 -21.17 2.05
C THR A 63 4.00 -22.41 2.31
N GLU A 64 4.28 -23.23 1.29
CA GLU A 64 5.21 -24.36 1.37
C GLU A 64 6.62 -23.93 1.80
N LEU A 65 7.04 -22.73 1.42
CA LEU A 65 8.32 -22.12 1.77
C LEU A 65 8.29 -21.38 3.14
N GLY A 66 7.17 -21.42 3.86
CA GLY A 66 7.02 -20.81 5.18
C GLY A 66 6.70 -19.30 5.14
N LEU A 67 6.31 -18.78 3.99
CA LEU A 67 5.92 -17.37 3.84
C LEU A 67 4.41 -17.21 4.07
N THR A 68 4.03 -16.24 4.90
CA THR A 68 2.62 -15.81 4.99
C THR A 68 2.26 -15.01 3.72
N ALA A 69 1.14 -15.33 3.10
CA ALA A 69 0.69 -14.65 1.89
C ALA A 69 -0.21 -13.45 2.21
N TRP A 70 0.20 -12.29 1.74
CA TRP A 70 -0.63 -11.08 1.66
C TRP A 70 -0.91 -10.81 0.18
N VAL A 71 -2.05 -10.17 -0.09
CA VAL A 71 -2.41 -9.70 -1.43
C VAL A 71 -2.74 -8.22 -1.42
N THR A 72 -2.41 -7.52 -2.48
CA THR A 72 -2.73 -6.10 -2.64
C THR A 72 -3.47 -5.86 -3.96
N PRO A 73 -4.54 -5.03 -3.98
CA PRO A 73 -5.31 -4.72 -5.19
C PRO A 73 -4.52 -3.76 -6.09
N TRP A 74 -3.58 -4.28 -6.86
CA TRP A 74 -2.64 -3.50 -7.66
C TRP A 74 -3.36 -2.69 -8.76
N ALA A 75 -3.45 -1.37 -8.56
CA ALA A 75 -4.18 -0.40 -9.38
C ALA A 75 -5.66 -0.74 -9.63
N LEU A 76 -6.29 -1.53 -8.77
CA LEU A 76 -7.66 -1.98 -8.94
C LEU A 76 -8.63 -0.80 -9.02
N GLY A 77 -9.39 -0.71 -10.11
CA GLY A 77 -10.29 0.41 -10.34
C GLY A 77 -9.63 1.79 -10.47
N GLY A 78 -8.29 1.87 -10.51
CA GLY A 78 -7.54 3.12 -10.48
C GLY A 78 -7.65 3.87 -9.15
N VAL A 79 -8.01 3.18 -8.05
CA VAL A 79 -8.22 3.76 -6.71
C VAL A 79 -7.11 3.38 -5.74
N PHE A 80 -6.41 2.29 -6.02
CA PHE A 80 -5.29 1.80 -5.22
C PHE A 80 -3.96 1.98 -5.95
N GLY A 81 -2.86 1.98 -5.20
CA GLY A 81 -1.52 2.10 -5.75
C GLY A 81 -1.17 1.02 -6.75
N GLY A 82 -0.27 1.35 -7.69
CA GLY A 82 0.25 0.44 -8.70
C GLY A 82 0.07 0.93 -10.13
N GLU A 83 0.68 0.20 -11.06
CA GLU A 83 0.83 0.59 -12.46
C GLU A 83 0.03 -0.33 -13.43
N ALA A 84 -0.77 -1.25 -12.91
CA ALA A 84 -1.58 -2.13 -13.76
C ALA A 84 -2.74 -1.34 -14.41
N PRO A 85 -3.10 -1.65 -15.67
CA PRO A 85 -4.30 -1.08 -16.27
C PRO A 85 -5.56 -1.63 -15.60
N SER A 86 -6.57 -0.78 -15.43
CA SER A 86 -7.89 -1.21 -14.96
C SER A 86 -8.83 -1.46 -16.13
N TYR A 87 -9.31 -2.69 -16.28
CA TYR A 87 -10.34 -3.05 -17.26
C TYR A 87 -11.69 -2.44 -16.89
N ALA A 88 -12.03 -2.41 -15.62
CA ALA A 88 -13.30 -1.87 -15.16
C ALA A 88 -13.42 -0.37 -15.47
N VAL A 89 -12.33 0.39 -15.42
CA VAL A 89 -12.28 1.79 -15.88
C VAL A 89 -12.59 1.92 -17.37
N MET A 90 -12.07 1.00 -18.18
CA MET A 90 -12.31 1.01 -19.64
C MET A 90 -13.72 0.55 -20.01
N GLU A 91 -14.25 -0.42 -19.28
CA GLU A 91 -15.56 -1.01 -19.54
C GLU A 91 -16.73 -0.16 -18.98
N HIS A 92 -16.46 0.67 -17.95
CA HIS A 92 -17.46 1.48 -17.24
C HIS A 92 -17.09 2.97 -17.15
N PRO A 93 -16.92 3.67 -18.27
CA PRO A 93 -16.56 5.09 -18.26
C PRO A 93 -17.59 5.98 -17.54
N GLU A 94 -18.87 5.56 -17.48
CA GLU A 94 -19.93 6.25 -16.74
C GLU A 94 -19.72 6.22 -15.23
N ALA A 95 -19.04 5.18 -14.70
CA ALA A 95 -18.74 5.01 -13.29
C ALA A 95 -17.42 5.67 -12.87
N CYS A 96 -16.69 6.25 -13.82
CA CYS A 96 -15.42 6.90 -13.56
C CYS A 96 -15.59 8.21 -12.77
N GLN A 97 -14.52 8.57 -12.07
CA GLN A 97 -14.39 9.85 -11.39
C GLN A 97 -14.47 11.00 -12.39
N ARG A 98 -14.92 12.15 -11.90
CA ARG A 98 -14.89 13.41 -12.64
C ARG A 98 -14.13 14.45 -11.84
N ASP A 99 -13.27 15.20 -12.51
CA ASP A 99 -12.63 16.35 -11.85
C ASP A 99 -13.64 17.51 -11.67
N ASN A 100 -13.18 18.56 -10.99
CA ASN A 100 -13.98 19.76 -10.74
C ASN A 100 -14.29 20.58 -12.00
N ARG A 101 -13.69 20.24 -13.15
CA ARG A 101 -13.97 20.84 -14.47
C ARG A 101 -14.88 19.96 -15.34
N GLY A 102 -15.32 18.79 -14.80
CA GLY A 102 -16.21 17.85 -15.48
C GLY A 102 -15.52 16.82 -16.38
N ASN A 103 -14.18 16.80 -16.43
CA ASN A 103 -13.47 15.82 -17.23
C ASN A 103 -13.51 14.44 -16.55
N HIS A 104 -13.60 13.39 -17.37
CA HIS A 104 -13.44 12.02 -16.90
C HIS A 104 -11.98 11.75 -16.50
N LEU A 105 -11.79 11.02 -15.42
CA LEU A 105 -10.50 10.57 -14.94
C LEU A 105 -10.41 9.04 -15.02
N PRO A 106 -9.22 8.48 -15.22
CA PRO A 106 -9.03 7.04 -15.41
C PRO A 106 -9.06 6.26 -14.07
N ALA A 107 -10.10 6.47 -13.29
CA ALA A 107 -10.33 5.79 -12.02
C ALA A 107 -11.84 5.69 -11.76
N LEU A 108 -12.31 4.57 -11.22
CA LEU A 108 -13.69 4.40 -10.77
C LEU A 108 -13.97 5.27 -9.55
N CYS A 109 -15.17 5.81 -9.45
CA CYS A 109 -15.59 6.45 -8.21
C CYS A 109 -15.94 5.39 -7.17
N PRO A 110 -15.37 5.43 -5.94
CA PRO A 110 -15.66 4.45 -4.88
C PRO A 110 -17.12 4.39 -4.43
N ARG A 111 -17.92 5.42 -4.74
CA ARG A 111 -19.35 5.46 -4.47
C ARG A 111 -20.20 4.74 -5.52
N GLN A 112 -19.62 4.34 -6.65
CA GLN A 112 -20.34 3.64 -7.71
C GLN A 112 -20.51 2.14 -7.40
N PRO A 113 -21.66 1.55 -7.75
CA PRO A 113 -21.88 0.11 -7.55
C PRO A 113 -20.85 -0.77 -8.24
N VAL A 114 -20.37 -0.37 -9.43
CA VAL A 114 -19.33 -1.08 -10.19
C VAL A 114 -18.04 -1.23 -9.38
N PHE A 115 -17.58 -0.16 -8.71
CA PHE A 115 -16.41 -0.26 -7.85
C PHE A 115 -16.62 -1.25 -6.70
N ARG A 116 -17.77 -1.18 -6.05
CA ARG A 116 -18.08 -2.08 -4.93
C ARG A 116 -18.17 -3.54 -5.38
N GLN A 117 -18.73 -3.79 -6.55
CA GLN A 117 -18.79 -5.12 -7.13
C GLN A 117 -17.38 -5.65 -7.44
N LEU A 118 -16.54 -4.84 -8.09
CA LEU A 118 -15.15 -5.18 -8.39
C LEU A 118 -14.36 -5.57 -7.13
N ILE A 119 -14.52 -4.80 -6.04
CA ILE A 119 -13.85 -5.11 -4.77
C ILE A 119 -14.33 -6.44 -4.19
N ARG A 120 -15.64 -6.73 -4.24
CA ARG A 120 -16.18 -8.01 -3.74
C ARG A 120 -15.62 -9.20 -4.53
N GLU A 121 -15.62 -9.12 -5.86
CA GLU A 121 -15.06 -10.15 -6.73
C GLU A 121 -13.57 -10.37 -6.46
N TRP A 122 -12.82 -9.29 -6.29
CA TRP A 122 -11.42 -9.35 -5.94
C TRP A 122 -11.20 -10.00 -4.56
N LEU A 123 -12.00 -9.65 -3.56
CA LEU A 123 -11.93 -10.24 -2.22
C LEU A 123 -12.32 -11.72 -2.20
N ASP A 124 -13.30 -12.13 -3.00
CA ASP A 124 -13.67 -13.54 -3.14
C ASP A 124 -12.49 -14.34 -3.70
N ALA A 125 -11.85 -13.86 -4.77
CA ALA A 125 -10.67 -14.47 -5.34
C ALA A 125 -9.46 -14.45 -4.38
N ALA A 126 -9.28 -13.38 -3.60
CA ALA A 126 -8.23 -13.28 -2.59
C ALA A 126 -8.44 -14.35 -1.48
N ALA A 127 -9.66 -14.52 -0.98
CA ALA A 127 -9.98 -15.54 0.00
C ALA A 127 -9.79 -16.95 -0.54
N GLU A 128 -10.24 -17.23 -1.76
CA GLU A 128 -10.07 -18.52 -2.43
C GLU A 128 -8.60 -18.85 -2.75
N SER A 129 -7.75 -17.86 -2.89
CA SER A 129 -6.32 -18.05 -3.14
C SER A 129 -5.54 -18.53 -1.92
N GLY A 130 -6.11 -18.44 -0.71
CA GLY A 130 -5.44 -18.77 0.55
C GLY A 130 -4.63 -17.60 1.14
N ALA A 131 -4.84 -16.38 0.69
CA ALA A 131 -4.25 -15.20 1.31
C ALA A 131 -4.76 -15.02 2.76
N GLU A 132 -3.91 -14.50 3.64
CA GLU A 132 -4.29 -14.23 5.03
C GLU A 132 -4.67 -12.76 5.27
N ILE A 133 -4.08 -11.86 4.48
CA ILE A 133 -4.22 -10.41 4.64
C ILE A 133 -4.42 -9.74 3.29
N CYS A 134 -5.42 -8.86 3.22
CA CYS A 134 -5.56 -7.88 2.15
C CYS A 134 -4.84 -6.59 2.56
N GLN A 135 -3.92 -6.11 1.74
CA GLN A 135 -3.29 -4.81 1.92
C GLN A 135 -4.00 -3.77 1.06
N TRP A 136 -4.61 -2.80 1.69
CA TRP A 136 -5.24 -1.65 1.04
C TRP A 136 -4.15 -0.59 0.82
N ASP A 137 -3.58 -0.63 -0.37
CA ASP A 137 -2.39 0.11 -0.72
C ASP A 137 -2.73 1.47 -1.31
N GLU A 138 -2.28 2.52 -0.65
CA GLU A 138 -2.36 3.90 -1.11
C GLU A 138 -3.71 4.30 -1.72
N PRO A 139 -4.85 4.08 -1.04
CA PRO A 139 -6.15 4.43 -1.58
C PRO A 139 -6.24 5.94 -1.83
N HIS A 140 -6.64 6.35 -3.04
CA HIS A 140 -6.65 7.74 -3.44
C HIS A 140 -7.76 8.05 -4.45
N PHE A 141 -8.14 9.34 -4.55
CA PHE A 141 -8.85 9.85 -5.70
C PHE A 141 -7.85 10.26 -6.79
N ALA A 142 -8.24 10.05 -8.04
CA ALA A 142 -7.41 10.49 -9.16
C ALA A 142 -7.15 12.00 -9.07
N ARG A 143 -5.91 12.40 -9.36
CA ARG A 143 -5.46 13.79 -9.36
C ARG A 143 -5.52 14.57 -8.04
N GLN A 144 -5.58 13.90 -6.92
CA GLN A 144 -5.39 14.57 -5.63
C GLN A 144 -3.96 15.14 -5.45
N TRP A 145 -3.02 14.75 -6.31
CA TRP A 145 -1.63 15.22 -6.33
C TRP A 145 -1.38 16.43 -7.24
N ASP A 146 -2.39 16.91 -7.98
CA ASP A 146 -2.25 17.98 -8.95
C ASP A 146 -2.73 19.32 -8.34
N GLU A 147 -2.11 19.72 -7.22
CA GLU A 147 -2.43 20.96 -6.52
C GLU A 147 -2.17 22.20 -7.37
N ASP A 148 -1.09 22.19 -8.18
CA ASP A 148 -0.71 23.33 -9.03
C ASP A 148 -1.75 23.67 -10.09
N SER A 149 -2.50 22.70 -10.57
CA SER A 149 -3.57 22.95 -11.57
C SER A 149 -4.90 23.35 -10.96
N GLY A 150 -5.06 23.26 -9.65
CA GLY A 150 -6.33 23.45 -8.94
C GLY A 150 -7.39 22.41 -9.33
N ARG A 151 -6.97 21.25 -9.85
CA ARG A 151 -7.84 20.14 -10.26
C ARG A 151 -7.93 19.12 -9.15
N TRP A 152 -9.15 18.73 -8.83
CA TRP A 152 -9.42 17.73 -7.81
C TRP A 152 -10.57 16.81 -8.22
N ALA A 153 -10.70 15.66 -7.57
CA ALA A 153 -11.76 14.67 -7.72
C ALA A 153 -12.23 14.17 -6.33
N CYS A 154 -13.43 13.64 -6.22
CA CYS A 154 -14.35 13.31 -7.31
C CYS A 154 -15.59 14.20 -7.24
N ARG A 155 -16.00 14.70 -8.41
CA ARG A 155 -17.20 15.52 -8.56
C ARG A 155 -18.27 14.89 -9.48
N CYS A 156 -18.34 13.54 -9.52
CA CYS A 156 -19.42 12.82 -10.20
C CYS A 156 -20.77 13.02 -9.47
N LEU A 157 -21.88 12.65 -10.10
CA LEU A 157 -23.22 12.84 -9.53
C LEU A 157 -23.35 12.22 -8.12
N ALA A 158 -22.88 10.99 -7.92
CA ALA A 158 -22.94 10.32 -6.61
C ALA A 158 -22.16 11.09 -5.52
N CYS A 159 -21.02 11.71 -5.86
CA CYS A 159 -20.27 12.54 -4.92
C CYS A 159 -20.98 13.87 -4.63
N GLN A 160 -21.60 14.47 -5.65
CA GLN A 160 -22.39 15.71 -5.47
C GLN A 160 -23.60 15.47 -4.55
N GLU A 161 -24.31 14.36 -4.74
CA GLU A 161 -25.43 13.96 -3.89
C GLU A 161 -24.98 13.72 -2.45
N ALA A 162 -23.93 12.93 -2.24
CA ALA A 162 -23.40 12.65 -0.91
C ALA A 162 -22.88 13.90 -0.18
N PHE A 163 -22.28 14.84 -0.90
CA PHE A 163 -21.88 16.12 -0.30
C PHE A 163 -23.09 16.96 0.10
N ARG A 164 -24.12 17.04 -0.77
CA ARG A 164 -25.35 17.79 -0.48
C ARG A 164 -26.07 17.26 0.75
N GLU A 165 -26.11 15.93 0.93
CA GLU A 165 -26.72 15.29 2.12
C GLU A 165 -26.03 15.69 3.42
N THR A 166 -24.70 15.91 3.40
CA THR A 166 -23.92 16.20 4.61
C THR A 166 -23.67 17.69 4.84
N ALA A 167 -23.43 18.46 3.77
CA ALA A 167 -23.09 19.88 3.84
C ALA A 167 -24.29 20.81 3.63
N HIS A 168 -25.47 20.26 3.21
CA HIS A 168 -26.70 21.02 2.89
C HIS A 168 -26.51 22.14 1.85
N ARG A 169 -25.53 22.00 0.98
CA ARG A 169 -25.23 22.86 -0.16
C ARG A 169 -24.68 22.05 -1.33
N ASP A 170 -24.60 22.64 -2.49
CA ASP A 170 -23.98 22.00 -3.64
C ASP A 170 -22.45 21.88 -3.46
N LEU A 171 -21.89 20.78 -3.97
CA LEU A 171 -20.45 20.55 -4.00
C LEU A 171 -19.79 21.61 -4.90
N PRO A 172 -18.91 22.48 -4.37
CA PRO A 172 -18.34 23.58 -5.15
C PRO A 172 -17.38 23.10 -6.23
N HIS A 173 -17.02 23.99 -7.15
CA HIS A 173 -15.97 23.74 -8.14
C HIS A 173 -14.58 23.99 -7.58
N ASP A 174 -14.46 24.99 -6.71
CA ASP A 174 -13.20 25.36 -6.10
C ASP A 174 -12.92 24.51 -4.88
N TRP A 175 -11.63 24.25 -4.64
CA TRP A 175 -11.16 23.53 -3.44
C TRP A 175 -11.31 24.43 -2.23
N ASP A 176 -12.05 23.99 -1.23
CA ASP A 176 -12.16 24.64 0.06
C ASP A 176 -12.01 23.60 1.21
N LYS A 177 -12.05 24.07 2.45
CA LYS A 177 -11.91 23.22 3.63
C LYS A 177 -12.97 22.11 3.69
N GLU A 178 -14.23 22.42 3.37
CA GLU A 178 -15.30 21.42 3.42
C GLU A 178 -15.16 20.38 2.32
N VAL A 179 -14.66 20.78 1.14
CA VAL A 179 -14.31 19.83 0.06
C VAL A 179 -13.18 18.92 0.50
N ALA A 180 -12.13 19.45 1.12
CA ALA A 180 -11.03 18.66 1.64
C ALA A 180 -11.52 17.64 2.68
N GLU A 181 -12.32 18.08 3.65
CA GLU A 181 -12.94 17.21 4.65
C GLU A 181 -13.84 16.14 4.04
N PHE A 182 -14.61 16.48 2.99
CA PHE A 182 -15.45 15.53 2.26
C PHE A 182 -14.62 14.47 1.51
N VAL A 183 -13.56 14.87 0.84
CA VAL A 183 -12.66 13.97 0.11
C VAL A 183 -11.99 12.99 1.09
N HIS A 184 -11.40 13.49 2.17
CA HIS A 184 -10.77 12.66 3.20
C HIS A 184 -11.76 11.67 3.82
N ARG A 185 -12.94 12.16 4.22
CA ARG A 185 -14.02 11.31 4.77
C ARG A 185 -14.45 10.24 3.77
N SER A 186 -14.60 10.58 2.49
CA SER A 186 -14.99 9.63 1.44
C SER A 186 -13.97 8.51 1.25
N LEU A 187 -12.67 8.83 1.32
CA LEU A 187 -11.62 7.81 1.28
C LEU A 187 -11.63 6.94 2.54
N ALA A 188 -11.75 7.55 3.72
CA ALA A 188 -11.83 6.81 4.98
C ALA A 188 -13.05 5.88 5.02
N GLU A 189 -14.21 6.33 4.55
CA GLU A 189 -15.43 5.50 4.41
C GLU A 189 -15.20 4.32 3.45
N THR A 190 -14.50 4.56 2.33
CA THR A 190 -14.14 3.51 1.37
C THR A 190 -13.24 2.46 2.02
N VAL A 191 -12.19 2.88 2.71
CA VAL A 191 -11.28 1.97 3.41
C VAL A 191 -12.01 1.18 4.51
N ARG A 192 -12.84 1.84 5.32
CA ARG A 192 -13.66 1.17 6.34
C ARG A 192 -14.54 0.08 5.74
N TRP A 193 -15.19 0.40 4.62
CA TRP A 193 -16.04 -0.55 3.91
C TRP A 193 -15.20 -1.73 3.35
N CYS A 194 -14.06 -1.49 2.73
CA CYS A 194 -13.14 -2.52 2.24
C CYS A 194 -12.67 -3.45 3.37
N VAL A 195 -12.29 -2.90 4.52
CA VAL A 195 -11.88 -3.67 5.70
C VAL A 195 -13.02 -4.56 6.21
N ALA A 196 -14.26 -4.02 6.26
CA ALA A 196 -15.42 -4.78 6.68
C ALA A 196 -15.75 -5.94 5.72
N GLU A 197 -15.69 -5.72 4.41
CA GLU A 197 -15.90 -6.75 3.38
C GLU A 197 -14.83 -7.84 3.42
N ALA A 198 -13.55 -7.47 3.68
CA ALA A 198 -12.48 -8.43 3.89
C ALA A 198 -12.73 -9.29 5.13
N GLY A 199 -13.14 -8.67 6.24
CA GLY A 199 -13.45 -9.37 7.48
C GLY A 199 -14.59 -10.39 7.34
N GLN A 200 -15.61 -10.11 6.53
CA GLN A 200 -16.70 -11.05 6.23
C GLN A 200 -16.22 -12.32 5.53
N ARG A 201 -15.06 -12.26 4.86
CA ARG A 201 -14.40 -13.38 4.17
C ARG A 201 -13.30 -14.04 5.00
N GLY A 202 -13.16 -13.65 6.26
CA GLY A 202 -12.10 -14.17 7.16
C GLY A 202 -10.70 -13.59 6.90
N LEU A 203 -10.57 -12.59 6.02
CA LEU A 203 -9.30 -11.95 5.70
C LEU A 203 -8.98 -10.85 6.71
N GLY A 204 -7.73 -10.79 7.16
CA GLY A 204 -7.22 -9.63 7.88
C GLY A 204 -6.94 -8.47 6.92
N SER A 205 -6.84 -7.26 7.47
CA SER A 205 -6.49 -6.07 6.68
C SER A 205 -5.17 -5.46 7.10
N SER A 206 -4.41 -4.98 6.13
CA SER A 206 -3.31 -4.03 6.27
C SER A 206 -3.71 -2.76 5.54
N ILE A 207 -3.59 -1.61 6.16
CA ILE A 207 -3.82 -0.31 5.52
C ILE A 207 -2.46 0.36 5.34
N VAL A 208 -2.16 0.79 4.12
CA VAL A 208 -0.93 1.50 3.77
C VAL A 208 -1.30 2.82 3.12
N LEU A 209 -0.91 3.93 3.74
CA LEU A 209 -1.22 5.27 3.27
C LEU A 209 0.00 5.92 2.64
N LEU A 210 -0.25 6.81 1.70
CA LEU A 210 0.77 7.72 1.20
C LEU A 210 1.20 8.69 2.30
N PRO A 211 2.47 9.12 2.30
CA PRO A 211 2.96 10.16 3.18
C PRO A 211 2.54 11.55 2.66
N ASP A 212 1.27 11.72 2.32
CA ASP A 212 0.74 13.03 2.00
C ASP A 212 0.80 13.89 3.28
N GLY A 213 1.11 15.17 3.10
CA GLY A 213 1.31 16.12 4.19
C GLY A 213 0.07 16.44 5.04
N THR A 214 -0.94 15.57 5.02
CA THR A 214 -2.08 15.68 5.91
C THR A 214 -1.63 15.28 7.31
N ASP A 215 -1.39 16.29 8.13
CA ASP A 215 -0.95 16.17 9.53
C ASP A 215 -2.00 15.57 10.48
N ASP A 216 -3.04 14.94 9.94
CA ASP A 216 -4.11 14.37 10.74
C ASP A 216 -3.75 12.98 11.28
N ALA A 217 -2.90 12.97 12.29
CA ALA A 217 -2.64 11.76 13.09
C ALA A 217 -3.93 11.16 13.69
N THR A 218 -4.99 11.94 13.85
CA THR A 218 -6.28 11.51 14.38
C THR A 218 -6.97 10.56 13.41
N GLY A 219 -7.01 10.88 12.13
CA GLY A 219 -7.57 10.00 11.10
C GLY A 219 -6.80 8.69 10.98
N TRP A 220 -5.49 8.70 11.18
CA TRP A 220 -4.66 7.49 11.20
C TRP A 220 -5.03 6.55 12.34
N HIS A 221 -5.21 7.10 13.56
CA HIS A 221 -5.61 6.30 14.71
C HIS A 221 -6.98 5.64 14.52
N GLU A 222 -7.95 6.38 13.99
CA GLU A 222 -9.28 5.84 13.69
C GLU A 222 -9.22 4.67 12.70
N LEU A 223 -8.42 4.78 11.63
CA LEU A 223 -8.24 3.72 10.66
C LEU A 223 -7.49 2.52 11.24
N ALA A 224 -6.45 2.76 12.03
CA ALA A 224 -5.69 1.72 12.71
C ALA A 224 -6.54 0.94 13.74
N ALA A 225 -7.53 1.61 14.35
CA ALA A 225 -8.42 1.01 15.35
C ALA A 225 -9.59 0.19 14.74
N LEU A 226 -9.77 0.17 13.42
CA LEU A 226 -10.86 -0.57 12.79
C LEU A 226 -10.78 -2.06 13.09
N PRO A 227 -11.90 -2.73 13.41
CA PRO A 227 -11.95 -4.17 13.57
C PRO A 227 -11.45 -4.90 12.30
N GLY A 228 -10.52 -5.85 12.48
CA GLY A 228 -9.92 -6.58 11.35
C GLY A 228 -8.62 -5.98 10.81
N VAL A 229 -8.26 -4.76 11.18
CA VAL A 229 -6.95 -4.18 10.83
C VAL A 229 -5.87 -4.82 11.71
N ARG A 230 -4.96 -5.53 11.08
CA ARG A 230 -3.81 -6.20 11.73
C ARG A 230 -2.52 -5.41 11.60
N TYR A 231 -2.38 -4.61 10.53
CA TYR A 231 -1.24 -3.75 10.27
C TYR A 231 -1.72 -2.41 9.75
N PHE A 232 -1.04 -1.36 10.18
CA PHE A 232 -1.30 -0.01 9.72
C PHE A 232 0.04 0.67 9.42
N GLY A 233 0.17 1.29 8.28
CA GLY A 233 1.43 1.85 7.84
C GLY A 233 1.33 2.79 6.65
N GLY A 234 2.47 2.99 6.02
CA GLY A 234 2.59 3.81 4.81
C GLY A 234 3.96 3.70 4.18
N THR A 235 4.16 4.49 3.16
CA THR A 235 5.25 4.44 2.20
C THR A 235 6.15 5.68 2.30
N PRO A 236 7.00 5.80 3.34
CA PRO A 236 7.90 6.96 3.49
C PRO A 236 9.06 6.87 2.49
N TYR A 237 8.71 6.91 1.20
CA TYR A 237 9.66 6.80 0.09
C TYR A 237 10.44 8.10 -0.07
N TRP A 238 11.63 8.14 0.50
CA TRP A 238 12.43 9.36 0.65
C TRP A 238 13.03 9.89 -0.67
N VAL A 239 13.44 9.01 -1.57
CA VAL A 239 13.93 9.44 -2.89
C VAL A 239 12.77 9.95 -3.73
N PHE A 240 11.67 9.23 -3.75
CA PHE A 240 10.46 9.64 -4.46
C PHE A 240 9.88 10.95 -3.90
N GLY A 241 9.95 11.17 -2.59
CA GLY A 241 9.60 12.42 -1.93
C GLY A 241 10.61 13.56 -2.10
N GLY A 242 11.70 13.34 -2.83
CA GLY A 242 12.70 14.38 -3.12
C GLY A 242 13.60 14.76 -1.94
N TYR A 243 13.66 13.96 -0.88
CA TYR A 243 14.51 14.25 0.28
C TYR A 243 15.99 14.10 -0.05
N PRO A 244 16.84 15.10 0.29
CA PRO A 244 18.28 14.96 0.17
C PRO A 244 18.80 13.99 1.24
N PRO A 245 19.98 13.34 1.00
CA PRO A 245 20.51 12.30 1.88
C PRO A 245 20.62 12.69 3.36
N GLU A 246 20.98 13.93 3.65
CA GLU A 246 21.13 14.48 5.02
C GLU A 246 19.80 14.53 5.79
N ASP A 247 18.67 14.70 5.12
CA ASP A 247 17.36 14.82 5.75
C ASP A 247 16.66 13.48 5.95
N VAL A 248 17.08 12.43 5.22
CA VAL A 248 16.43 11.10 5.26
C VAL A 248 16.32 10.55 6.68
N PRO A 249 17.35 10.59 7.54
CA PRO A 249 17.23 10.03 8.89
C PRO A 249 16.16 10.71 9.73
N GLN A 250 16.10 12.03 9.68
CA GLN A 250 15.11 12.81 10.45
C GLN A 250 13.69 12.58 9.91
N TYR A 251 13.54 12.59 8.60
CA TYR A 251 12.25 12.30 7.94
C TYR A 251 11.71 10.94 8.36
N LEU A 252 12.50 9.88 8.22
CA LEU A 252 12.09 8.52 8.58
C LEU A 252 11.81 8.37 10.07
N ALA A 253 12.61 8.97 10.94
CA ALA A 253 12.40 8.90 12.38
C ALA A 253 11.09 9.61 12.79
N SER A 254 10.81 10.78 12.24
CA SER A 254 9.58 11.52 12.49
C SER A 254 8.35 10.75 12.00
N TRP A 255 8.44 10.18 10.79
CA TRP A 255 7.38 9.35 10.24
C TRP A 255 7.10 8.11 11.10
N CYS A 256 8.14 7.40 11.53
CA CYS A 256 8.01 6.25 12.42
C CYS A 256 7.34 6.61 13.75
N ALA A 257 7.70 7.74 14.34
CA ALA A 257 7.12 8.20 15.60
C ALA A 257 5.60 8.43 15.46
N ARG A 258 5.16 9.11 14.41
CA ARG A 258 3.72 9.33 14.10
C ARG A 258 2.99 8.01 13.93
N LEU A 259 3.59 7.06 13.19
CA LEU A 259 2.98 5.76 12.95
C LEU A 259 2.83 4.93 14.22
N VAL A 260 3.85 4.91 15.08
CA VAL A 260 3.79 4.24 16.39
C VAL A 260 2.73 4.88 17.28
N GLU A 261 2.63 6.22 17.29
CA GLU A 261 1.57 6.94 18.00
C GLU A 261 0.19 6.53 17.49
N ALA A 262 -0.04 6.55 16.17
CA ALA A 262 -1.32 6.18 15.56
C ALA A 262 -1.76 4.74 15.87
N THR A 263 -0.83 3.82 16.04
CA THR A 263 -1.13 2.42 16.37
C THR A 263 -1.18 2.12 17.87
N THR A 264 -0.76 3.06 18.72
CA THR A 264 -0.77 2.88 20.18
C THR A 264 -2.19 2.72 20.71
N GLY A 265 -2.42 1.68 21.51
CA GLY A 265 -3.75 1.37 22.06
C GLY A 265 -4.71 0.66 21.08
N THR A 266 -4.27 0.37 19.86
CA THR A 266 -5.03 -0.41 18.87
C THR A 266 -4.53 -1.86 18.78
N LEU A 267 -5.23 -2.71 18.02
CA LEU A 267 -4.76 -4.06 17.68
C LEU A 267 -3.81 -4.08 16.47
N ALA A 268 -3.77 -3.01 15.70
CA ALA A 268 -2.91 -2.88 14.53
C ALA A 268 -1.44 -2.75 14.94
N LYS A 269 -0.57 -3.40 14.17
CA LYS A 269 0.88 -3.31 14.32
C LYS A 269 1.44 -2.30 13.33
N PRO A 270 2.40 -1.44 13.73
CA PRO A 270 3.00 -0.47 12.80
C PRO A 270 3.81 -1.19 11.72
N LEU A 271 3.54 -0.82 10.45
CA LEU A 271 4.16 -1.32 9.23
C LEU A 271 4.86 -0.20 8.47
N GLY A 272 6.15 -0.35 8.18
CA GLY A 272 6.90 0.57 7.36
C GLY A 272 7.36 -0.06 6.05
N TRP A 273 7.28 0.71 4.95
CA TRP A 273 7.80 0.30 3.65
C TRP A 273 9.14 0.96 3.34
N ILE A 274 10.07 0.16 2.88
CA ILE A 274 11.40 0.58 2.42
C ILE A 274 11.36 0.75 0.90
N GLN A 275 11.83 1.89 0.43
CA GLN A 275 12.03 2.14 -0.99
C GLN A 275 13.24 1.35 -1.50
N ALA A 276 13.03 0.52 -2.53
CA ALA A 276 14.10 -0.16 -3.24
C ALA A 276 13.96 0.03 -4.78
N PHE A 277 13.23 1.03 -5.20
CA PHE A 277 13.04 1.43 -6.59
C PHE A 277 13.55 2.85 -6.80
N SER A 278 13.94 3.18 -8.02
CA SER A 278 14.43 4.53 -8.40
C SER A 278 15.50 5.09 -7.46
N ILE A 279 16.32 4.22 -6.87
CA ILE A 279 17.44 4.63 -6.02
C ILE A 279 18.60 5.06 -6.93
N PRO A 280 19.07 6.32 -6.85
CA PRO A 280 20.23 6.77 -7.58
C PRO A 280 21.52 6.10 -7.09
N ALA A 281 22.50 5.94 -7.99
CA ALA A 281 23.82 5.44 -7.63
C ALA A 281 24.44 6.25 -6.47
N GLY A 282 24.97 5.53 -5.47
CA GLY A 282 25.59 6.12 -4.27
C GLY A 282 24.61 6.35 -3.10
N ARG A 283 23.30 6.13 -3.28
CA ARG A 283 22.30 6.25 -2.22
C ARG A 283 21.83 4.90 -1.65
N GLU A 284 22.39 3.79 -2.09
CA GLU A 284 21.98 2.44 -1.71
C GLU A 284 22.09 2.19 -0.19
N SER A 285 23.08 2.81 0.46
CA SER A 285 23.28 2.68 1.92
C SER A 285 22.11 3.23 2.75
N GLU A 286 21.29 4.13 2.20
CA GLU A 286 20.11 4.68 2.86
C GLU A 286 19.05 3.61 3.14
N ILE A 287 19.01 2.53 2.34
CA ILE A 287 18.14 1.37 2.57
C ILE A 287 18.46 0.72 3.93
N ARG A 288 19.74 0.46 4.21
CA ARG A 288 20.18 -0.12 5.50
C ARG A 288 19.86 0.82 6.64
N GLN A 289 20.13 2.11 6.47
CA GLN A 289 19.80 3.14 7.44
C GLN A 289 18.30 3.19 7.72
N GLY A 290 17.46 3.13 6.68
CA GLY A 290 15.99 3.11 6.82
C GLY A 290 15.49 1.90 7.61
N VAL A 291 15.98 0.70 7.31
CA VAL A 291 15.66 -0.53 8.08
C VAL A 291 16.07 -0.39 9.54
N ASP A 292 17.27 0.13 9.83
CA ASP A 292 17.74 0.32 11.20
C ASP A 292 16.90 1.37 11.97
N ILE A 293 16.53 2.49 11.33
CA ILE A 293 15.67 3.52 11.91
C ILE A 293 14.30 2.92 12.23
N MET A 294 13.65 2.26 11.28
CA MET A 294 12.34 1.65 11.48
C MET A 294 12.37 0.65 12.65
N ARG A 295 13.36 -0.24 12.65
CA ARG A 295 13.53 -1.23 13.71
C ARG A 295 13.73 -0.60 15.09
N THR A 296 14.58 0.43 15.20
CA THR A 296 14.87 1.09 16.48
C THR A 296 13.75 2.00 16.97
N SER A 297 12.88 2.45 16.05
CA SER A 297 11.70 3.26 16.35
C SER A 297 10.47 2.42 16.73
N GLY A 298 10.57 1.09 16.78
CA GLY A 298 9.47 0.24 17.23
C GLY A 298 8.51 -0.21 16.12
N ILE A 299 8.90 -0.09 14.85
CA ILE A 299 8.12 -0.63 13.73
C ILE A 299 8.14 -2.17 13.80
N SER A 300 6.96 -2.77 13.88
CA SER A 300 6.79 -4.22 14.09
C SER A 300 6.85 -5.04 12.81
N SER A 301 6.67 -4.40 11.67
CA SER A 301 6.75 -5.03 10.36
C SER A 301 7.43 -4.09 9.37
N ILE A 302 8.40 -4.60 8.62
CA ILE A 302 9.15 -3.84 7.62
C ILE A 302 9.04 -4.58 6.31
N ALA A 303 8.50 -3.93 5.28
CA ALA A 303 8.40 -4.46 3.94
C ALA A 303 9.28 -3.67 2.97
N VAL A 304 9.63 -4.27 1.85
CA VAL A 304 10.35 -3.61 0.76
C VAL A 304 9.55 -3.65 -0.54
N TRP A 305 9.49 -2.55 -1.23
CA TRP A 305 9.01 -2.43 -2.59
C TRP A 305 10.22 -2.28 -3.52
N ALA A 306 10.62 -3.33 -4.27
CA ALA A 306 10.01 -4.64 -4.32
C ALA A 306 11.09 -5.68 -4.64
N TYR A 307 10.69 -6.92 -4.90
CA TYR A 307 11.59 -8.03 -5.27
C TYR A 307 12.55 -7.61 -6.39
N ARG A 308 13.85 -7.94 -6.20
CA ARG A 308 14.96 -7.55 -7.08
C ARG A 308 14.98 -6.07 -7.47
N ALA A 309 14.61 -5.20 -6.52
CA ALA A 309 14.66 -3.75 -6.70
C ALA A 309 13.89 -3.26 -7.94
N CYS A 310 12.75 -3.84 -8.24
CA CYS A 310 11.95 -3.49 -9.41
C CYS A 310 12.68 -3.58 -10.76
N SER A 311 13.76 -4.36 -10.87
CA SER A 311 14.61 -4.43 -12.09
C SER A 311 13.83 -4.80 -13.37
N ALA A 312 12.68 -5.50 -13.23
CA ALA A 312 11.80 -5.82 -14.35
C ALA A 312 10.94 -4.64 -14.84
N MET A 313 10.85 -3.55 -14.06
CA MET A 313 10.10 -2.34 -14.40
C MET A 313 11.07 -1.21 -14.69
N SER A 314 11.49 -1.07 -15.93
CA SER A 314 12.55 -0.12 -16.33
C SER A 314 12.30 1.33 -15.91
N ALA A 315 11.04 1.75 -15.80
CA ALA A 315 10.67 3.09 -15.33
C ALA A 315 10.90 3.29 -13.81
N LEU A 316 10.98 2.20 -13.04
CA LEU A 316 11.17 2.21 -11.59
C LEU A 316 12.51 1.61 -11.18
N ALA A 317 13.24 0.99 -12.10
CA ALA A 317 14.53 0.38 -11.79
C ALA A 317 15.52 1.42 -11.24
N PRO A 318 16.24 1.11 -10.16
CA PRO A 318 17.33 1.95 -9.70
C PRO A 318 18.51 1.93 -10.68
N ASP A 319 19.46 2.84 -10.52
CA ASP A 319 20.68 2.87 -11.36
C ASP A 319 21.49 1.57 -11.25
N SER A 320 21.46 0.91 -10.09
CA SER A 320 22.17 -0.34 -9.82
C SER A 320 21.27 -1.36 -9.12
N PRO A 321 20.33 -2.03 -9.82
CA PRO A 321 19.33 -2.92 -9.19
C PRO A 321 19.95 -4.04 -8.36
N ASP A 322 21.02 -4.68 -8.84
CA ASP A 322 21.69 -5.77 -8.14
C ASP A 322 22.33 -5.31 -6.82
N LEU A 323 22.92 -4.11 -6.79
CA LEU A 323 23.50 -3.53 -5.59
C LEU A 323 22.42 -3.15 -4.59
N VAL A 324 21.32 -2.53 -5.06
CA VAL A 324 20.16 -2.22 -4.22
C VAL A 324 19.60 -3.49 -3.61
N TRP A 325 19.39 -4.55 -4.41
CA TRP A 325 18.86 -5.82 -3.90
C TRP A 325 19.81 -6.51 -2.91
N ALA A 326 21.12 -6.50 -3.18
CA ALA A 326 22.12 -6.98 -2.23
C ALA A 326 22.05 -6.22 -0.91
N THR A 327 21.92 -4.90 -0.96
CA THR A 327 21.78 -4.05 0.25
C THR A 327 20.52 -4.37 1.04
N VAL A 328 19.38 -4.64 0.37
CA VAL A 328 18.14 -5.10 1.03
C VAL A 328 18.38 -6.42 1.76
N LYS A 329 19.00 -7.41 1.09
CA LYS A 329 19.30 -8.72 1.71
C LYS A 329 20.20 -8.58 2.94
N GLU A 330 21.24 -7.77 2.87
CA GLU A 330 22.13 -7.50 4.01
C GLU A 330 21.39 -6.79 5.16
N ALA A 331 20.56 -5.78 4.84
CA ALA A 331 19.77 -5.08 5.83
C ALA A 331 18.81 -6.03 6.56
N PHE A 332 18.13 -6.92 5.84
CA PHE A 332 17.22 -7.92 6.44
C PHE A 332 18.00 -8.95 7.28
N ALA A 333 19.14 -9.46 6.80
CA ALA A 333 19.99 -10.37 7.56
C ALA A 333 20.48 -9.74 8.86
N SER A 334 20.83 -8.45 8.87
CA SER A 334 21.31 -7.73 10.06
C SER A 334 20.28 -7.66 11.18
N THR A 335 18.98 -7.71 10.85
CA THR A 335 17.91 -7.74 11.86
C THR A 335 17.86 -9.08 12.62
N ARG A 336 18.48 -10.14 12.08
CA ARG A 336 18.52 -11.50 12.66
C ARG A 336 19.69 -11.70 13.63
N THR A 337 20.83 -11.02 13.41
CA THR A 337 22.09 -11.32 14.11
C THR A 337 22.39 -10.45 15.33
N ARG A 338 21.73 -9.32 15.54
CA ARG A 338 22.08 -8.36 16.61
C ARG A 338 21.43 -8.64 17.98
N GLN A 339 21.27 -9.91 18.37
CA GLN A 339 20.82 -10.33 19.70
C GLN A 339 21.70 -11.41 20.34
N ALA A 340 22.98 -11.49 19.98
CA ALA A 340 23.95 -12.32 20.68
C ALA A 340 24.75 -11.48 21.69
#